data_b4ab7523ff28a3847d70a19d7ee39d66
#
_entry.id   b4ab7523ff28a3847d70a19d7ee39d66
#
_cell.length_a   1.000
_cell.length_b   1.000
_cell.length_c   1.000
_cell.angle_alpha   90.00
_cell.angle_beta   90.00
_cell.angle_gamma   90.00
#
_symmetry.space_group_name_H-M   'P 1'
#
loop_
_entity.id
_entity.type
_entity.pdbx_description
1 polymer ?
#
loop_
_entity_poly.entity_id
_entity_poly.type
_entity_poly.pdbx_seq_one_letter_code
_entity_poly.pdbx_strand_id
1 'polypeptide(L)'
;LANNVINCDYFRGKIIHYSLEENDLMFSKDIGIDLGTANVSIHVKGKGVVLDEPSVVAIESDTKKVLAVGEEAHRMVGRTPGNIVAIRPLRDGVIADFDITEMMLKEFIHRVDGRTWYSRPRILICAPTNITSVEQKAIREAAERSGAKDVYLEEEPKAAAIGAGMDIFQPSGNMVVDIGGGTTDVAVLSMGDIVTASSIKVAGDKFDEAIMKYIKSKYKLLIGERTSEDIKIRIGTVLEQAPVEEIDIRGRDMVTGLPQTITIRSNEVREALWDPVMSIVSAAKYVLEQTPPELSADIIDRGVILTGGGALLGGFDSLLADQLKVPVLIAENPMHCVVKGTGILLDNLDKLKR
;
A
#
# COMPACT_ATOMS: atom_id res chain seq x y z
N LEU A 1 -0.78 15.50 29.88
CA LEU A 1 -1.29 14.22 30.44
C LEU A 1 -2.81 14.18 30.29
N ALA A 2 -3.34 13.81 29.16
CA ALA A 2 -4.69 13.29 29.02
C ALA A 2 -4.69 12.40 27.78
N ASN A 3 -4.86 11.11 28.02
CA ASN A 3 -5.06 10.09 27.00
C ASN A 3 -6.39 10.38 26.28
N ASN A 4 -6.34 10.92 25.09
CA ASN A 4 -7.48 10.90 24.17
C ASN A 4 -7.47 9.56 23.43
N VAL A 5 -7.97 8.53 24.07
CA VAL A 5 -8.48 7.34 23.43
C VAL A 5 -9.72 7.79 22.68
N ILE A 6 -9.66 7.86 21.35
CA ILE A 6 -10.86 8.06 20.52
C ILE A 6 -11.69 6.79 20.66
N ASN A 7 -12.75 6.92 21.40
CA ASN A 7 -13.67 5.85 21.75
C ASN A 7 -14.46 5.43 20.51
N CYS A 8 -14.35 4.17 20.09
CA CYS A 8 -15.08 3.53 18.98
C CYS A 8 -16.61 3.44 19.19
N ASP A 9 -17.17 4.18 20.15
CA ASP A 9 -18.59 4.06 20.53
C ASP A 9 -19.58 4.87 19.67
N TYR A 10 -19.10 5.63 18.67
CA TYR A 10 -19.98 6.46 17.83
C TYR A 10 -20.78 5.69 16.77
N PHE A 11 -20.46 4.41 16.53
CA PHE A 11 -21.18 3.56 15.59
C PHE A 11 -22.44 2.89 16.17
N ARG A 12 -22.78 3.09 17.45
CA ARG A 12 -23.92 2.44 18.10
C ARG A 12 -25.30 3.02 17.79
N GLY A 13 -25.39 4.11 17.03
CA GLY A 13 -26.66 4.85 16.83
C GLY A 13 -27.61 4.32 15.75
N LYS A 14 -27.18 3.41 14.84
CA LYS A 14 -28.04 2.88 13.76
C LYS A 14 -27.68 1.43 13.36
N ILE A 15 -27.47 0.54 14.31
CA ILE A 15 -27.50 -0.89 14.01
C ILE A 15 -28.94 -1.34 14.14
N ILE A 16 -29.64 -1.36 13.02
CA ILE A 16 -30.91 -2.08 12.92
C ILE A 16 -30.58 -3.56 13.08
N HIS A 17 -31.05 -4.17 14.16
CA HIS A 17 -31.03 -5.62 14.32
C HIS A 17 -31.80 -6.28 13.17
N TYR A 18 -31.07 -6.81 12.19
CA TYR A 18 -31.60 -7.85 11.33
C TYR A 18 -31.17 -9.19 11.92
N SER A 19 -32.13 -10.02 12.26
CA SER A 19 -31.91 -11.41 12.56
C SER A 19 -31.26 -12.08 11.36
N LEU A 20 -30.00 -12.49 11.52
CA LEU A 20 -29.28 -13.31 10.57
C LEU A 20 -30.01 -14.66 10.51
N GLU A 21 -30.50 -15.01 9.34
CA GLU A 21 -30.83 -16.40 9.07
C GLU A 21 -29.49 -17.16 9.00
N GLU A 22 -29.28 -18.00 10.01
CA GLU A 22 -28.04 -18.77 10.26
C GLU A 22 -27.66 -19.78 9.16
N ASN A 23 -28.41 -19.88 8.08
CA ASN A 23 -28.29 -20.99 7.12
C ASN A 23 -27.47 -20.68 5.85
N ASP A 24 -27.06 -19.42 5.58
CA ASP A 24 -26.27 -19.07 4.39
C ASP A 24 -24.75 -18.92 4.65
N LEU A 25 -24.32 -19.14 5.88
CA LEU A 25 -22.95 -18.88 6.35
C LEU A 25 -21.95 -20.02 6.08
N MET A 26 -22.34 -21.11 5.42
CA MET A 26 -21.50 -22.32 5.40
C MET A 26 -20.62 -22.53 4.17
N PHE A 27 -20.72 -21.74 3.08
CA PHE A 27 -20.03 -22.12 1.83
C PHE A 27 -19.27 -21.04 1.06
N SER A 28 -19.26 -19.78 1.43
CA SER A 28 -18.51 -18.75 0.70
C SER A 28 -17.89 -17.74 1.66
N LYS A 29 -16.57 -17.78 1.78
CA LYS A 29 -15.83 -16.74 2.53
C LYS A 29 -15.67 -15.53 1.62
N ASP A 30 -16.19 -14.39 2.04
CA ASP A 30 -15.90 -13.13 1.36
C ASP A 30 -14.45 -12.68 1.69
N ILE A 31 -13.70 -12.26 0.68
CA ILE A 31 -12.27 -11.94 0.77
C ILE A 31 -12.06 -10.51 0.28
N GLY A 32 -11.41 -9.71 1.09
CA GLY A 32 -10.88 -8.40 0.69
C GLY A 32 -9.38 -8.50 0.40
N ILE A 33 -8.95 -7.98 -0.73
CA ILE A 33 -7.55 -8.00 -1.16
C ILE A 33 -7.08 -6.56 -1.39
N ASP A 34 -6.03 -6.18 -0.70
CA ASP A 34 -5.17 -5.07 -1.06
C ASP A 34 -4.07 -5.63 -1.96
N LEU A 35 -4.15 -5.31 -3.26
CA LEU A 35 -3.23 -5.82 -4.27
C LEU A 35 -2.11 -4.82 -4.53
N GLY A 36 -1.29 -4.57 -3.51
CA GLY A 36 -0.23 -3.57 -3.57
C GLY A 36 1.01 -4.00 -4.36
N THR A 37 1.73 -3.02 -4.88
CA THR A 37 3.00 -3.24 -5.62
C THR A 37 4.07 -3.90 -4.75
N ALA A 38 4.19 -3.52 -3.48
CA ALA A 38 5.17 -4.08 -2.56
C ALA A 38 4.66 -5.31 -1.82
N ASN A 39 3.44 -5.24 -1.28
CA ASN A 39 2.80 -6.29 -0.50
C ASN A 39 1.39 -6.58 -1.00
N VAL A 40 0.94 -7.82 -0.83
CA VAL A 40 -0.46 -8.23 -0.93
C VAL A 40 -0.96 -8.54 0.45
N SER A 41 -2.04 -7.86 0.88
CA SER A 41 -2.69 -8.12 2.15
C SER A 41 -4.09 -8.65 1.93
N ILE A 42 -4.51 -9.65 2.71
CA ILE A 42 -5.82 -10.31 2.57
C ILE A 42 -6.58 -10.27 3.89
N HIS A 43 -7.79 -9.74 3.81
CA HIS A 43 -8.80 -9.78 4.86
C HIS A 43 -9.85 -10.83 4.54
N VAL A 44 -10.20 -11.65 5.51
CA VAL A 44 -11.32 -12.60 5.41
C VAL A 44 -12.43 -12.17 6.33
N LYS A 45 -13.65 -12.12 5.81
CA LYS A 45 -14.85 -11.79 6.60
C LYS A 45 -14.94 -12.64 7.86
N GLY A 46 -15.08 -11.97 9.01
CA GLY A 46 -15.14 -12.60 10.33
C GLY A 46 -13.81 -13.07 10.93
N LYS A 47 -12.67 -12.93 10.19
CA LYS A 47 -11.34 -13.31 10.69
C LYS A 47 -10.34 -12.15 10.74
N GLY A 48 -10.63 -11.05 10.07
CA GLY A 48 -9.70 -9.92 9.95
C GLY A 48 -8.62 -10.16 8.90
N VAL A 49 -7.49 -9.44 9.03
CA VAL A 49 -6.32 -9.60 8.16
C VAL A 49 -5.63 -10.93 8.47
N VAL A 50 -5.57 -11.82 7.49
CA VAL A 50 -5.06 -13.19 7.64
C VAL A 50 -3.79 -13.47 6.84
N LEU A 51 -3.45 -12.58 5.90
CA LEU A 51 -2.24 -12.66 5.10
C LEU A 51 -1.72 -11.26 4.84
N ASP A 52 -0.40 -11.09 4.95
CA ASP A 52 0.35 -9.91 4.55
C ASP A 52 1.73 -10.38 4.08
N GLU A 53 1.91 -10.40 2.76
CA GLU A 53 3.06 -11.02 2.11
C GLU A 53 3.61 -10.13 1.00
N PRO A 54 4.93 -10.12 0.77
CA PRO A 54 5.52 -9.41 -0.36
C PRO A 54 4.96 -9.86 -1.72
N SER A 55 4.74 -8.90 -2.62
CA SER A 55 4.30 -9.14 -4.00
C SER A 55 5.44 -9.66 -4.86
N VAL A 56 5.98 -10.83 -4.52
CA VAL A 56 7.14 -11.45 -5.19
C VAL A 56 6.85 -12.92 -5.50
N VAL A 57 7.27 -13.36 -6.69
CA VAL A 57 7.18 -14.75 -7.12
C VAL A 57 8.54 -15.20 -7.64
N ALA A 58 9.05 -16.32 -7.16
CA ALA A 58 10.23 -16.98 -7.70
C ALA A 58 9.81 -18.09 -8.67
N ILE A 59 10.35 -18.03 -9.88
CA ILE A 59 10.07 -18.99 -10.95
C ILE A 59 11.35 -19.58 -11.52
N GLU A 60 11.24 -20.77 -12.05
CA GLU A 60 12.26 -21.36 -12.93
C GLU A 60 12.15 -20.70 -14.32
N SER A 61 13.25 -20.17 -14.84
CA SER A 61 13.25 -19.34 -16.06
C SER A 61 12.72 -20.08 -17.29
N ASP A 62 13.09 -21.35 -17.45
CA ASP A 62 12.79 -22.13 -18.64
C ASP A 62 11.35 -22.68 -18.64
N THR A 63 10.92 -23.20 -17.51
CA THR A 63 9.62 -23.89 -17.38
C THR A 63 8.49 -22.98 -16.91
N LYS A 64 8.82 -21.79 -16.43
CA LYS A 64 7.89 -20.86 -15.73
C LYS A 64 7.24 -21.46 -14.48
N LYS A 65 7.77 -22.55 -13.97
CA LYS A 65 7.27 -23.19 -12.76
C LYS A 65 7.49 -22.30 -11.54
N VAL A 66 6.42 -22.07 -10.78
CA VAL A 66 6.50 -21.33 -9.50
C VAL A 66 7.25 -22.20 -8.48
N LEU A 67 8.26 -21.61 -7.86
CA LEU A 67 9.09 -22.22 -6.82
C LEU A 67 8.74 -21.71 -5.43
N ALA A 68 8.45 -20.39 -5.33
CA ALA A 68 8.09 -19.74 -4.08
C ALA A 68 7.23 -18.50 -4.36
N VAL A 69 6.42 -18.07 -3.37
CA VAL A 69 5.58 -16.86 -3.43
C VAL A 69 5.63 -16.14 -2.08
N GLY A 70 5.61 -14.82 -2.11
CA GLY A 70 5.58 -13.99 -0.92
C GLY A 70 6.96 -13.87 -0.25
N GLU A 71 7.01 -13.94 1.06
CA GLU A 71 8.23 -13.78 1.86
C GLU A 71 9.35 -14.77 1.47
N GLU A 72 9.00 -16.00 1.12
CA GLU A 72 9.99 -16.98 0.68
C GLU A 72 10.64 -16.55 -0.64
N ALA A 73 9.86 -16.10 -1.61
CA ALA A 73 10.36 -15.55 -2.87
C ALA A 73 11.15 -14.25 -2.67
N HIS A 74 10.70 -13.39 -1.76
CA HIS A 74 11.38 -12.13 -1.44
C HIS A 74 12.80 -12.34 -0.90
N ARG A 75 13.02 -13.38 -0.09
CA ARG A 75 14.37 -13.75 0.38
C ARG A 75 15.31 -14.15 -0.75
N MET A 76 14.77 -14.53 -1.90
CA MET A 76 15.52 -14.96 -3.08
C MET A 76 15.92 -13.80 -3.98
N VAL A 77 15.31 -12.60 -3.85
CA VAL A 77 15.62 -11.43 -4.67
C VAL A 77 17.11 -11.10 -4.61
N GLY A 78 17.74 -11.00 -5.79
CA GLY A 78 19.16 -10.70 -5.94
C GLY A 78 20.13 -11.80 -5.49
N ARG A 79 19.62 -13.01 -5.18
CA ARG A 79 20.43 -14.16 -4.65
C ARG A 79 20.21 -15.47 -5.42
N THR A 80 19.46 -15.42 -6.52
CA THR A 80 19.11 -16.62 -7.30
C THR A 80 20.23 -17.00 -8.28
N PRO A 81 20.46 -18.31 -8.53
CA PRO A 81 21.25 -18.75 -9.67
C PRO A 81 20.55 -18.41 -10.99
N GLY A 82 21.28 -18.44 -12.12
CA GLY A 82 20.79 -17.92 -13.41
C GLY A 82 19.54 -18.60 -13.98
N ASN A 83 19.17 -19.79 -13.50
CA ASN A 83 17.95 -20.51 -13.90
C ASN A 83 16.73 -20.20 -13.05
N ILE A 84 16.85 -19.39 -11.99
CA ILE A 84 15.76 -18.95 -11.13
C ILE A 84 15.70 -17.44 -11.15
N VAL A 85 14.48 -16.88 -11.30
CA VAL A 85 14.24 -15.44 -11.27
C VAL A 85 13.17 -15.13 -10.25
N ALA A 86 13.46 -14.17 -9.35
CA ALA A 86 12.46 -13.58 -8.47
C ALA A 86 11.88 -12.34 -9.16
N ILE A 87 10.56 -12.35 -9.39
CA ILE A 87 9.82 -11.34 -10.16
C ILE A 87 8.84 -10.63 -9.25
N ARG A 88 8.75 -9.31 -9.38
CA ARG A 88 7.64 -8.50 -8.86
C ARG A 88 6.61 -8.33 -9.98
N PRO A 89 5.46 -9.02 -9.92
CA PRO A 89 4.47 -9.02 -11.01
C PRO A 89 3.65 -7.74 -11.06
N LEU A 90 3.70 -6.94 -10.00
CA LEU A 90 3.06 -5.63 -9.90
C LEU A 90 4.14 -4.55 -9.89
N ARG A 91 3.92 -3.47 -10.65
CA ARG A 91 4.81 -2.29 -10.68
C ARG A 91 3.97 -1.03 -10.85
N ASP A 92 4.34 0.02 -10.14
CA ASP A 92 3.68 1.33 -10.27
C ASP A 92 2.15 1.24 -10.16
N GLY A 93 1.64 0.37 -9.27
CA GLY A 93 0.21 0.16 -9.03
C GLY A 93 -0.53 -0.68 -10.08
N VAL A 94 0.18 -1.26 -11.06
CA VAL A 94 -0.44 -2.01 -12.16
C VAL A 94 0.18 -3.41 -12.34
N ILE A 95 -0.58 -4.30 -13.01
CA ILE A 95 -0.09 -5.62 -13.39
C ILE A 95 0.95 -5.48 -14.51
N ALA A 96 2.20 -5.80 -14.19
CA ALA A 96 3.30 -5.84 -15.15
C ALA A 96 3.43 -7.22 -15.84
N ASP A 97 3.07 -8.28 -15.12
CA ASP A 97 3.05 -9.65 -15.64
C ASP A 97 1.76 -10.35 -15.20
N PHE A 98 0.86 -10.57 -16.15
CA PHE A 98 -0.47 -11.11 -15.90
C PHE A 98 -0.42 -12.56 -15.36
N ASP A 99 0.33 -13.42 -16.03
CA ASP A 99 0.38 -14.85 -15.70
C ASP A 99 0.99 -15.07 -14.31
N ILE A 100 2.03 -14.31 -13.98
CA ILE A 100 2.67 -14.37 -12.67
C ILE A 100 1.75 -13.80 -11.59
N THR A 101 1.01 -12.72 -11.88
CA THR A 101 0.01 -12.16 -10.94
C THR A 101 -1.11 -13.16 -10.66
N GLU A 102 -1.63 -13.84 -11.71
CA GLU A 102 -2.64 -14.90 -11.56
C GLU A 102 -2.12 -16.03 -10.65
N MET A 103 -0.89 -16.51 -10.90
CA MET A 103 -0.28 -17.56 -10.09
C MET A 103 -0.10 -17.13 -8.62
N MET A 104 0.32 -15.89 -8.39
CA MET A 104 0.48 -15.32 -7.05
C MET A 104 -0.85 -15.24 -6.31
N LEU A 105 -1.87 -14.65 -6.94
CA LEU A 105 -3.21 -14.54 -6.36
C LEU A 105 -3.81 -15.91 -6.05
N LYS A 106 -3.68 -16.87 -6.96
CA LYS A 106 -4.14 -18.23 -6.77
C LYS A 106 -3.51 -18.88 -5.55
N GLU A 107 -2.21 -18.74 -5.38
CA GLU A 107 -1.48 -19.29 -4.24
C GLU A 107 -1.95 -18.62 -2.93
N PHE A 108 -2.06 -17.29 -2.89
CA PHE A 108 -2.51 -16.57 -1.70
C PHE A 108 -3.96 -16.88 -1.34
N ILE A 109 -4.87 -16.93 -2.32
CA ILE A 109 -6.27 -17.31 -2.08
C ILE A 109 -6.35 -18.75 -1.53
N HIS A 110 -5.55 -19.69 -2.08
CA HIS A 110 -5.50 -21.06 -1.58
C HIS A 110 -4.99 -21.15 -0.14
N ARG A 111 -3.99 -20.35 0.26
CA ARG A 111 -3.49 -20.30 1.64
C ARG A 111 -4.56 -19.85 2.63
N VAL A 112 -5.43 -18.92 2.20
CA VAL A 112 -6.43 -18.28 3.05
C VAL A 112 -7.73 -19.08 3.11
N ASP A 113 -8.21 -19.58 1.99
CA ASP A 113 -9.51 -20.27 1.88
C ASP A 113 -9.43 -21.77 2.21
N GLY A 114 -8.22 -22.34 2.21
CA GLY A 114 -8.01 -23.78 2.27
C GLY A 114 -8.41 -24.45 0.95
N ARG A 115 -7.91 -25.66 0.70
CA ARG A 115 -8.11 -26.40 -0.55
C ARG A 115 -9.52 -26.99 -0.68
N THR A 116 -10.57 -26.24 -0.37
CA THR A 116 -11.96 -26.72 -0.55
C THR A 116 -12.41 -26.41 -1.97
N TRP A 117 -12.50 -27.44 -2.79
CA TRP A 117 -12.96 -27.38 -4.20
C TRP A 117 -14.29 -26.64 -4.40
N TYR A 118 -15.13 -26.53 -3.37
CA TYR A 118 -16.49 -25.97 -3.47
C TYR A 118 -16.56 -24.49 -3.10
N SER A 119 -15.52 -23.90 -2.54
CA SER A 119 -15.54 -22.50 -2.13
C SER A 119 -15.16 -21.61 -3.31
N ARG A 120 -16.11 -20.77 -3.72
CA ARG A 120 -15.88 -19.68 -4.68
C ARG A 120 -16.15 -18.37 -3.98
N PRO A 121 -15.12 -17.70 -3.41
CA PRO A 121 -15.31 -16.48 -2.67
C PRO A 121 -15.76 -15.32 -3.54
N ARG A 122 -16.56 -14.39 -2.96
CA ARG A 122 -16.66 -13.04 -3.51
C ARG A 122 -15.40 -12.29 -3.09
N ILE A 123 -14.78 -11.59 -4.03
CA ILE A 123 -13.54 -10.88 -3.78
C ILE A 123 -13.75 -9.39 -4.06
N LEU A 124 -13.37 -8.54 -3.09
CA LEU A 124 -13.22 -7.10 -3.26
C LEU A 124 -11.73 -6.78 -3.33
N ILE A 125 -11.28 -6.15 -4.41
CA ILE A 125 -9.89 -5.75 -4.62
C ILE A 125 -9.81 -4.24 -4.68
N CYS A 126 -8.87 -3.65 -3.94
CA CYS A 126 -8.54 -2.25 -4.05
C CYS A 126 -7.48 -2.03 -5.13
N ALA A 127 -7.61 -0.90 -5.82
CA ALA A 127 -6.72 -0.49 -6.89
C ALA A 127 -6.55 1.05 -6.88
N PRO A 128 -5.42 1.58 -7.38
CA PRO A 128 -5.19 3.02 -7.48
C PRO A 128 -6.28 3.74 -8.31
N THR A 129 -6.53 5.01 -8.01
CA THR A 129 -7.60 5.79 -8.68
C THR A 129 -7.43 5.97 -10.18
N ASN A 130 -6.20 5.96 -10.68
CA ASN A 130 -5.89 6.29 -12.07
C ASN A 130 -5.71 5.06 -12.98
N ILE A 131 -6.17 3.88 -12.57
CA ILE A 131 -6.06 2.68 -13.42
C ILE A 131 -6.99 2.76 -14.62
N THR A 132 -6.48 2.35 -15.78
CA THR A 132 -7.24 2.27 -17.02
C THR A 132 -8.27 1.14 -16.99
N SER A 133 -9.29 1.23 -17.86
CA SER A 133 -10.28 0.15 -18.01
C SER A 133 -9.65 -1.20 -18.41
N VAL A 134 -8.51 -1.18 -19.10
CA VAL A 134 -7.76 -2.38 -19.47
C VAL A 134 -7.11 -3.00 -18.23
N GLU A 135 -6.48 -2.19 -17.37
CA GLU A 135 -5.88 -2.61 -16.10
C GLU A 135 -6.95 -3.14 -15.14
N GLN A 136 -8.10 -2.45 -15.01
CA GLN A 136 -9.24 -2.94 -14.22
C GLN A 136 -9.72 -4.32 -14.69
N LYS A 137 -9.82 -4.51 -16.02
CA LYS A 137 -10.18 -5.80 -16.61
C LYS A 137 -9.13 -6.86 -16.29
N ALA A 138 -7.85 -6.54 -16.37
CA ALA A 138 -6.76 -7.47 -16.06
C ALA A 138 -6.80 -7.92 -14.58
N ILE A 139 -6.99 -7.01 -13.63
CA ILE A 139 -7.13 -7.35 -12.20
C ILE A 139 -8.33 -8.27 -11.99
N ARG A 140 -9.49 -7.94 -12.57
CA ARG A 140 -10.70 -8.75 -12.45
C ARG A 140 -10.49 -10.16 -13.03
N GLU A 141 -9.93 -10.25 -14.23
CA GLU A 141 -9.68 -11.51 -14.91
C GLU A 141 -8.67 -12.39 -14.14
N ALA A 142 -7.61 -11.80 -13.59
CA ALA A 142 -6.65 -12.53 -12.78
C ALA A 142 -7.31 -13.13 -11.51
N ALA A 143 -8.18 -12.37 -10.84
CA ALA A 143 -8.91 -12.83 -9.66
C ALA A 143 -9.95 -13.93 -10.01
N GLU A 144 -10.69 -13.77 -11.10
CA GLU A 144 -11.66 -14.77 -11.57
C GLU A 144 -10.98 -16.10 -11.92
N ARG A 145 -9.85 -16.06 -12.64
CA ARG A 145 -9.05 -17.25 -12.96
C ARG A 145 -8.41 -17.90 -11.72
N SER A 146 -8.18 -17.10 -10.67
CA SER A 146 -7.69 -17.60 -9.40
C SER A 146 -8.77 -18.30 -8.54
N GLY A 147 -10.04 -18.30 -9.00
CA GLY A 147 -11.15 -19.03 -8.37
C GLY A 147 -12.25 -18.18 -7.75
N ALA A 148 -12.19 -16.85 -7.90
CA ALA A 148 -13.28 -15.97 -7.44
C ALA A 148 -14.62 -16.28 -8.15
N LYS A 149 -15.73 -16.12 -7.42
CA LYS A 149 -17.10 -16.19 -7.98
C LYS A 149 -17.49 -14.85 -8.59
N ASP A 150 -17.35 -13.79 -7.80
CA ASP A 150 -17.66 -12.43 -8.16
C ASP A 150 -16.48 -11.54 -7.73
N VAL A 151 -16.05 -10.61 -8.59
CA VAL A 151 -14.96 -9.68 -8.32
C VAL A 151 -15.48 -8.25 -8.35
N TYR A 152 -15.25 -7.54 -7.27
CA TYR A 152 -15.54 -6.12 -7.10
C TYR A 152 -14.24 -5.35 -7.04
N LEU A 153 -14.22 -4.17 -7.63
CA LEU A 153 -13.09 -3.25 -7.54
C LEU A 153 -13.53 -2.00 -6.78
N GLU A 154 -12.64 -1.51 -5.93
CA GLU A 154 -12.83 -0.25 -5.21
C GLU A 154 -11.52 0.56 -5.28
N GLU A 155 -11.60 1.86 -5.06
CA GLU A 155 -10.45 2.76 -5.10
C GLU A 155 -9.68 2.72 -3.77
N GLU A 156 -8.35 2.59 -3.86
CA GLU A 156 -7.45 2.50 -2.70
C GLU A 156 -7.66 3.62 -1.68
N PRO A 157 -7.70 4.92 -2.05
CA PRO A 157 -7.83 5.99 -1.06
C PRO A 157 -9.18 5.96 -0.32
N LYS A 158 -10.24 5.45 -0.93
CA LYS A 158 -11.53 5.26 -0.26
C LYS A 158 -11.44 4.17 0.80
N ALA A 159 -10.85 3.03 0.46
CA ALA A 159 -10.59 1.97 1.41
C ALA A 159 -9.63 2.43 2.51
N ALA A 160 -8.54 3.13 2.15
CA ALA A 160 -7.57 3.68 3.11
C ALA A 160 -8.24 4.60 4.14
N ALA A 161 -9.09 5.53 3.69
CA ALA A 161 -9.81 6.45 4.57
C ALA A 161 -10.75 5.71 5.54
N ILE A 162 -11.53 4.74 5.03
CA ILE A 162 -12.42 3.91 5.85
C ILE A 162 -11.62 3.09 6.86
N GLY A 163 -10.52 2.47 6.42
CA GLY A 163 -9.66 1.65 7.28
C GLY A 163 -8.90 2.45 8.33
N ALA A 164 -8.63 3.73 8.07
CA ALA A 164 -8.09 4.69 9.01
C ALA A 164 -9.14 5.21 10.01
N GLY A 165 -10.42 4.81 9.87
CA GLY A 165 -11.51 5.20 10.77
C GLY A 165 -12.12 6.56 10.44
N MET A 166 -11.90 7.10 9.24
CA MET A 166 -12.52 8.35 8.82
C MET A 166 -14.01 8.15 8.51
N ASP A 167 -14.87 9.05 8.99
CA ASP A 167 -16.29 9.07 8.61
C ASP A 167 -16.47 9.85 7.31
N ILE A 168 -16.28 9.15 6.20
CA ILE A 168 -16.38 9.73 4.85
C ILE A 168 -17.83 9.89 4.36
N PHE A 169 -18.82 9.34 5.06
CA PHE A 169 -20.22 9.36 4.63
C PHE A 169 -20.95 10.65 5.01
N GLN A 170 -20.37 11.47 5.85
CA GLN A 170 -20.87 12.80 6.19
C GLN A 170 -20.59 13.82 5.06
N PRO A 171 -21.40 14.89 4.95
CA PRO A 171 -21.12 15.98 4.01
C PRO A 171 -20.01 16.89 4.54
N SER A 172 -18.80 16.35 4.63
CA SER A 172 -17.60 17.04 5.14
C SER A 172 -16.35 16.56 4.41
N GLY A 173 -15.36 17.45 4.28
CA GLY A 173 -14.09 17.17 3.62
C GLY A 173 -13.21 16.24 4.47
N ASN A 174 -12.79 15.12 3.89
CA ASN A 174 -11.85 14.18 4.48
C ASN A 174 -10.70 13.96 3.50
N MET A 175 -9.48 14.30 3.87
CA MET A 175 -8.31 14.14 3.00
C MET A 175 -7.42 12.99 3.49
N VAL A 176 -7.09 12.10 2.59
CA VAL A 176 -6.16 10.98 2.80
C VAL A 176 -5.02 11.06 1.81
N VAL A 177 -3.82 10.70 2.27
CA VAL A 177 -2.63 10.49 1.44
C VAL A 177 -2.13 9.08 1.73
N ASP A 178 -2.35 8.19 0.78
CA ASP A 178 -1.92 6.80 0.88
C ASP A 178 -0.62 6.60 0.09
N ILE A 179 0.47 6.27 0.80
CA ILE A 179 1.81 6.14 0.23
C ILE A 179 2.20 4.66 0.27
N GLY A 180 1.94 3.98 -0.83
CA GLY A 180 2.23 2.57 -1.00
C GLY A 180 3.68 2.26 -1.37
N GLY A 181 3.89 1.11 -2.02
CA GLY A 181 5.18 0.74 -2.62
C GLY A 181 5.40 1.39 -3.98
N GLY A 182 4.44 1.29 -4.89
CA GLY A 182 4.54 1.77 -6.28
C GLY A 182 3.84 3.11 -6.54
N THR A 183 2.75 3.39 -5.83
CA THR A 183 1.92 4.58 -6.03
C THR A 183 1.70 5.35 -4.74
N THR A 184 1.46 6.65 -4.90
CA THR A 184 0.88 7.49 -3.87
C THR A 184 -0.46 8.02 -4.38
N ASP A 185 -1.51 7.69 -3.65
CA ASP A 185 -2.87 8.10 -3.94
C ASP A 185 -3.31 9.17 -2.94
N VAL A 186 -3.66 10.34 -3.46
CA VAL A 186 -4.15 11.47 -2.67
C VAL A 186 -5.59 11.72 -3.04
N ALA A 187 -6.49 11.76 -2.05
CA ALA A 187 -7.89 12.02 -2.31
C ALA A 187 -8.56 12.86 -1.21
N VAL A 188 -9.55 13.63 -1.63
CA VAL A 188 -10.54 14.25 -0.75
C VAL A 188 -11.87 13.54 -0.98
N LEU A 189 -12.46 13.05 0.11
CA LEU A 189 -13.71 12.30 0.11
C LEU A 189 -14.79 13.05 0.89
N SER A 190 -16.02 12.94 0.42
CA SER A 190 -17.21 13.46 1.08
C SER A 190 -18.44 12.67 0.63
N MET A 191 -19.42 12.47 1.50
CA MET A 191 -20.67 11.75 1.21
C MET A 191 -20.47 10.33 0.65
N GLY A 192 -19.38 9.68 1.03
CA GLY A 192 -19.06 8.29 0.66
C GLY A 192 -18.36 8.13 -0.68
N ASP A 193 -17.97 9.24 -1.34
CA ASP A 193 -17.32 9.19 -2.65
C ASP A 193 -16.13 10.14 -2.76
N ILE A 194 -15.29 9.95 -3.78
CA ILE A 194 -14.14 10.79 -4.06
C ILE A 194 -14.60 12.07 -4.77
N VAL A 195 -14.25 13.23 -4.21
CA VAL A 195 -14.52 14.55 -4.79
C VAL A 195 -13.37 14.99 -5.70
N THR A 196 -12.15 14.81 -5.23
CA THR A 196 -10.92 15.16 -5.95
C THR A 196 -9.85 14.15 -5.61
N ALA A 197 -9.11 13.67 -6.60
CA ALA A 197 -8.00 12.78 -6.37
C ALA A 197 -6.86 12.97 -7.37
N SER A 198 -5.69 12.49 -6.97
CA SER A 198 -4.51 12.37 -7.83
C SER A 198 -3.72 11.14 -7.42
N SER A 199 -3.32 10.35 -8.38
CA SER A 199 -2.42 9.21 -8.16
C SER A 199 -1.12 9.43 -8.92
N ILE A 200 0.00 9.25 -8.26
CA ILE A 200 1.34 9.40 -8.85
C ILE A 200 2.17 8.13 -8.64
N LYS A 201 3.02 7.82 -9.61
CA LYS A 201 3.92 6.64 -9.58
C LYS A 201 5.23 6.96 -8.83
N VAL A 202 5.10 7.59 -7.68
CA VAL A 202 6.21 7.95 -6.77
C VAL A 202 5.81 7.52 -5.37
N ALA A 203 6.51 6.53 -4.83
CA ALA A 203 6.25 5.93 -3.52
C ALA A 203 7.50 5.17 -3.02
N GLY A 204 7.34 4.14 -2.20
CA GLY A 204 8.42 3.40 -1.57
C GLY A 204 9.52 2.89 -2.51
N ASP A 205 9.15 2.36 -3.68
CA ASP A 205 10.11 1.86 -4.67
C ASP A 205 10.97 3.00 -5.26
N LYS A 206 10.38 4.19 -5.45
CA LYS A 206 11.14 5.37 -5.90
C LYS A 206 12.08 5.91 -4.83
N PHE A 207 11.72 5.74 -3.57
CA PHE A 207 12.64 6.05 -2.46
C PHE A 207 13.86 5.11 -2.50
N ASP A 208 13.64 3.82 -2.71
CA ASP A 208 14.71 2.83 -2.82
C ASP A 208 15.60 3.09 -4.04
N GLU A 209 15.02 3.37 -5.19
CA GLU A 209 15.77 3.77 -6.40
C GLU A 209 16.62 5.02 -6.16
N ALA A 210 16.08 6.03 -5.47
CA ALA A 210 16.80 7.27 -5.17
C ALA A 210 18.01 7.04 -4.25
N ILE A 211 17.84 6.21 -3.22
CA ILE A 211 18.93 5.80 -2.31
C ILE A 211 20.02 5.04 -3.09
N MET A 212 19.64 4.04 -3.91
CA MET A 212 20.57 3.29 -4.74
C MET A 212 21.36 4.21 -5.66
N LYS A 213 20.67 5.15 -6.32
CA LYS A 213 21.29 6.13 -7.22
C LYS A 213 22.29 7.04 -6.49
N TYR A 214 21.91 7.51 -5.30
CA TYR A 214 22.75 8.34 -4.45
C TYR A 214 24.06 7.61 -4.07
N ILE A 215 23.93 6.39 -3.53
CA ILE A 215 25.08 5.59 -3.10
C ILE A 215 25.99 5.26 -4.30
N LYS A 216 25.40 4.87 -5.43
CA LYS A 216 26.14 4.63 -6.68
C LYS A 216 26.91 5.87 -7.13
N SER A 217 26.29 7.04 -7.08
CA SER A 217 26.90 8.29 -7.53
C SER A 217 28.03 8.73 -6.60
N LYS A 218 27.76 8.77 -5.29
CA LYS A 218 28.67 9.33 -4.30
C LYS A 218 29.81 8.37 -3.91
N TYR A 219 29.47 7.11 -3.65
CA TYR A 219 30.40 6.13 -3.12
C TYR A 219 30.95 5.15 -4.16
N LYS A 220 30.43 5.19 -5.41
CA LYS A 220 30.76 4.23 -6.46
C LYS A 220 30.49 2.78 -6.02
N LEU A 221 29.49 2.59 -5.13
CA LEU A 221 29.10 1.31 -4.58
C LEU A 221 27.77 0.86 -5.19
N LEU A 222 27.71 -0.37 -5.67
CA LEU A 222 26.47 -1.02 -6.11
C LEU A 222 25.87 -1.79 -4.95
N ILE A 223 24.63 -1.44 -4.58
CA ILE A 223 23.81 -2.15 -3.61
C ILE A 223 22.56 -2.72 -4.28
N GLY A 224 21.94 -3.73 -3.68
CA GLY A 224 20.68 -4.30 -4.15
C GLY A 224 19.45 -3.58 -3.57
N GLU A 225 18.28 -3.81 -4.16
CA GLU A 225 16.98 -3.25 -3.73
C GLU A 225 16.73 -3.49 -2.23
N ARG A 226 16.93 -4.70 -1.76
CA ARG A 226 16.74 -5.04 -0.35
C ARG A 226 17.63 -4.24 0.60
N THR A 227 18.88 -3.99 0.22
CA THR A 227 19.78 -3.15 1.02
C THR A 227 19.29 -1.70 1.06
N SER A 228 18.77 -1.20 -0.06
CA SER A 228 18.19 0.14 -0.13
C SER A 228 16.94 0.28 0.73
N GLU A 229 16.05 -0.70 0.68
CA GLU A 229 14.87 -0.78 1.53
C GLU A 229 15.23 -0.83 3.02
N ASP A 230 16.21 -1.66 3.39
CA ASP A 230 16.74 -1.69 4.77
C ASP A 230 17.26 -0.31 5.23
N ILE A 231 17.95 0.43 4.37
CA ILE A 231 18.43 1.79 4.66
C ILE A 231 17.24 2.72 4.89
N LYS A 232 16.26 2.73 3.97
CA LYS A 232 15.04 3.54 4.06
C LYS A 232 14.31 3.30 5.38
N ILE A 233 14.08 2.04 5.73
CA ILE A 233 13.33 1.66 6.95
C ILE A 233 14.09 2.05 8.22
N ARG A 234 15.42 1.88 8.25
CA ARG A 234 16.21 2.05 9.48
C ARG A 234 16.59 3.48 9.77
N ILE A 235 16.96 4.25 8.75
CA ILE A 235 17.49 5.61 8.91
C ILE A 235 16.88 6.63 7.93
N GLY A 236 15.82 6.24 7.22
CA GLY A 236 15.11 7.15 6.31
C GLY A 236 14.40 8.27 7.08
N THR A 237 14.70 9.51 6.74
CA THR A 237 14.09 10.69 7.34
C THR A 237 14.04 11.86 6.36
N VAL A 238 13.09 12.76 6.56
CA VAL A 238 13.02 14.05 5.87
C VAL A 238 13.21 15.23 6.82
N LEU A 239 13.38 14.97 8.12
CA LEU A 239 13.62 16.02 9.12
C LEU A 239 15.04 16.58 9.01
N GLU A 240 15.14 17.90 8.96
CA GLU A 240 16.43 18.59 8.90
C GLU A 240 17.21 18.52 10.22
N GLN A 241 16.50 18.59 11.33
CA GLN A 241 17.08 18.64 12.68
C GLN A 241 17.04 17.30 13.41
N ALA A 242 16.80 16.18 12.66
CA ALA A 242 16.87 14.85 13.28
C ALA A 242 18.31 14.54 13.75
N PRO A 243 18.46 13.78 14.83
CA PRO A 243 19.75 13.19 15.18
C PRO A 243 20.32 12.40 14.00
N VAL A 244 21.62 12.56 13.74
CA VAL A 244 22.26 11.82 12.64
C VAL A 244 22.48 10.38 13.08
N GLU A 245 21.78 9.47 12.41
CA GLU A 245 21.95 8.03 12.56
C GLU A 245 22.89 7.50 11.48
N GLU A 246 23.66 6.46 11.82
CA GLU A 246 24.65 5.84 10.92
C GLU A 246 24.41 4.33 10.85
N ILE A 247 24.56 3.77 9.63
CA ILE A 247 24.57 2.32 9.42
C ILE A 247 25.68 1.90 8.47
N ASP A 248 26.26 0.75 8.72
CA ASP A 248 27.18 0.11 7.79
C ASP A 248 26.41 -0.73 6.77
N ILE A 249 26.72 -0.48 5.50
CA ILE A 249 26.15 -1.20 4.38
C ILE A 249 27.24 -1.87 3.55
N ARG A 250 26.87 -2.95 2.88
CA ARG A 250 27.78 -3.73 2.04
C ARG A 250 27.30 -3.75 0.60
N GLY A 251 28.25 -3.62 -0.31
CA GLY A 251 27.97 -3.65 -1.74
C GLY A 251 29.20 -4.06 -2.53
N ARG A 252 29.11 -3.91 -3.85
CA ARG A 252 30.22 -4.13 -4.77
C ARG A 252 30.77 -2.78 -5.23
N ASP A 253 32.05 -2.54 -4.95
CA ASP A 253 32.78 -1.38 -5.47
C ASP A 253 32.82 -1.42 -7.01
N MET A 254 32.51 -0.30 -7.66
CA MET A 254 32.41 -0.23 -9.12
C MET A 254 33.79 -0.12 -9.80
N VAL A 255 34.82 0.29 -9.06
CA VAL A 255 36.16 0.48 -9.61
C VAL A 255 36.97 -0.80 -9.52
N THR A 256 36.96 -1.42 -8.35
CA THR A 256 37.72 -2.64 -8.08
C THR A 256 36.97 -3.93 -8.38
N GLY A 257 35.62 -3.87 -8.43
CA GLY A 257 34.74 -5.03 -8.54
C GLY A 257 34.61 -5.87 -7.28
N LEU A 258 35.29 -5.48 -6.18
CA LEU A 258 35.37 -6.24 -4.94
C LEU A 258 34.26 -5.86 -3.96
N PRO A 259 33.90 -6.75 -3.01
CA PRO A 259 33.02 -6.37 -1.90
C PRO A 259 33.63 -5.27 -1.06
N GLN A 260 32.81 -4.28 -0.70
CA GLN A 260 33.20 -3.15 0.15
C GLN A 260 32.11 -2.86 1.19
N THR A 261 32.52 -2.37 2.35
CA THR A 261 31.64 -1.83 3.39
C THR A 261 31.84 -0.33 3.48
N ILE A 262 30.75 0.41 3.56
CA ILE A 262 30.74 1.86 3.83
C ILE A 262 29.74 2.17 4.92
N THR A 263 29.97 3.30 5.63
CA THR A 263 28.98 3.87 6.56
C THR A 263 28.19 4.94 5.83
N ILE A 264 26.85 4.87 5.89
CA ILE A 264 25.93 5.89 5.38
C ILE A 264 25.16 6.53 6.53
N ARG A 265 24.83 7.81 6.37
CA ARG A 265 24.20 8.65 7.39
C ARG A 265 22.77 9.05 6.99
N SER A 266 21.91 9.25 7.99
CA SER A 266 20.50 9.64 7.78
C SER A 266 20.34 10.98 7.03
N ASN A 267 21.25 11.94 7.24
CA ASN A 267 21.24 13.20 6.48
C ASN A 267 21.55 13.01 4.98
N GLU A 268 22.34 12.00 4.62
CA GLU A 268 22.61 11.63 3.22
C GLU A 268 21.41 10.93 2.59
N VAL A 269 20.73 10.08 3.38
CA VAL A 269 19.47 9.45 2.94
C VAL A 269 18.39 10.51 2.72
N ARG A 270 18.31 11.52 3.60
CA ARG A 270 17.42 12.68 3.40
C ARG A 270 17.70 13.40 2.08
N GLU A 271 18.97 13.66 1.78
CA GLU A 271 19.37 14.30 0.51
C GLU A 271 18.89 13.46 -0.69
N ALA A 272 19.06 12.13 -0.63
CA ALA A 272 18.62 11.23 -1.69
C ALA A 272 17.09 11.23 -1.87
N LEU A 273 16.33 11.31 -0.77
CA LEU A 273 14.86 11.21 -0.76
C LEU A 273 14.14 12.51 -1.10
N TRP A 274 14.85 13.64 -1.14
CA TRP A 274 14.22 14.96 -1.25
C TRP A 274 13.32 15.10 -2.47
N ASP A 275 13.80 14.76 -3.66
CA ASP A 275 13.06 14.92 -4.91
C ASP A 275 11.77 14.06 -4.95
N PRO A 276 11.81 12.73 -4.67
CA PRO A 276 10.60 11.93 -4.66
C PRO A 276 9.61 12.35 -3.57
N VAL A 277 10.08 12.75 -2.39
CA VAL A 277 9.23 13.27 -1.31
C VAL A 277 8.53 14.56 -1.73
N MET A 278 9.24 15.51 -2.33
CA MET A 278 8.64 16.76 -2.81
C MET A 278 7.66 16.55 -3.97
N SER A 279 7.79 15.47 -4.72
CA SER A 279 6.78 15.08 -5.72
C SER A 279 5.46 14.70 -5.06
N ILE A 280 5.49 13.97 -3.94
CA ILE A 280 4.30 13.61 -3.15
C ILE A 280 3.67 14.88 -2.53
N VAL A 281 4.50 15.75 -1.95
CA VAL A 281 4.04 17.04 -1.41
C VAL A 281 3.32 17.86 -2.48
N SER A 282 3.86 17.89 -3.69
CA SER A 282 3.26 18.61 -4.82
C SER A 282 1.91 18.02 -5.24
N ALA A 283 1.78 16.69 -5.24
CA ALA A 283 0.52 16.02 -5.53
C ALA A 283 -0.54 16.33 -4.46
N ALA A 284 -0.16 16.34 -3.18
CA ALA A 284 -1.06 16.69 -2.09
C ALA A 284 -1.53 18.16 -2.16
N LYS A 285 -0.62 19.09 -2.47
CA LYS A 285 -0.97 20.50 -2.73
C LYS A 285 -1.95 20.63 -3.89
N TYR A 286 -1.68 19.97 -5.00
CA TYR A 286 -2.53 19.98 -6.17
C TYR A 286 -3.97 19.52 -5.85
N VAL A 287 -4.13 18.41 -5.13
CA VAL A 287 -5.46 17.92 -4.76
C VAL A 287 -6.19 18.92 -3.85
N LEU A 288 -5.50 19.51 -2.88
CA LEU A 288 -6.08 20.51 -1.99
C LEU A 288 -6.51 21.78 -2.74
N GLU A 289 -5.71 22.23 -3.72
CA GLU A 289 -6.01 23.37 -4.58
C GLU A 289 -7.24 23.14 -5.49
N GLN A 290 -7.48 21.89 -5.90
CA GLN A 290 -8.66 21.51 -6.69
C GLN A 290 -9.90 21.22 -5.85
N THR A 291 -9.76 21.18 -4.52
CA THR A 291 -10.85 20.85 -3.59
C THR A 291 -11.81 22.06 -3.45
N PRO A 292 -13.13 21.82 -3.48
CA PRO A 292 -14.11 22.86 -3.21
C PRO A 292 -13.85 23.60 -1.88
N PRO A 293 -14.07 24.94 -1.81
CA PRO A 293 -13.70 25.74 -0.64
C PRO A 293 -14.29 25.26 0.68
N GLU A 294 -15.53 24.78 0.69
CA GLU A 294 -16.20 24.28 1.90
C GLU A 294 -15.51 23.03 2.44
N LEU A 295 -15.14 22.11 1.55
CA LEU A 295 -14.41 20.89 1.95
C LEU A 295 -12.97 21.20 2.34
N SER A 296 -12.32 22.17 1.70
CA SER A 296 -10.99 22.64 2.11
C SER A 296 -11.01 23.25 3.51
N ALA A 297 -12.08 23.99 3.86
CA ALA A 297 -12.25 24.53 5.21
C ALA A 297 -12.37 23.41 6.25
N ASP A 298 -13.11 22.34 5.96
CA ASP A 298 -13.20 21.17 6.85
C ASP A 298 -11.84 20.51 7.09
N ILE A 299 -10.98 20.45 6.06
CA ILE A 299 -9.64 19.86 6.15
C ILE A 299 -8.70 20.66 7.06
N ILE A 300 -8.89 21.98 7.18
CA ILE A 300 -8.13 22.81 8.12
C ILE A 300 -8.32 22.33 9.56
N ASP A 301 -9.55 21.97 9.91
CA ASP A 301 -9.89 21.53 11.25
C ASP A 301 -9.63 20.02 11.49
N ARG A 302 -9.93 19.19 10.48
CA ARG A 302 -9.82 17.72 10.57
C ARG A 302 -8.41 17.22 10.29
N GLY A 303 -7.66 17.95 9.47
CA GLY A 303 -6.33 17.54 9.02
C GLY A 303 -6.36 16.53 7.87
N VAL A 304 -5.17 16.07 7.53
CA VAL A 304 -4.88 15.05 6.52
C VAL A 304 -4.45 13.78 7.22
N ILE A 305 -4.94 12.63 6.79
CA ILE A 305 -4.52 11.34 7.30
C ILE A 305 -3.53 10.71 6.32
N LEU A 306 -2.36 10.30 6.85
CA LEU A 306 -1.35 9.53 6.12
C LEU A 306 -1.57 8.04 6.35
N THR A 307 -1.58 7.28 5.25
CA THR A 307 -1.68 5.81 5.21
C THR A 307 -0.59 5.22 4.32
N GLY A 308 -0.52 3.90 4.27
CA GLY A 308 0.52 3.17 3.53
C GLY A 308 1.86 3.12 4.25
N GLY A 309 2.77 2.30 3.74
CA GLY A 309 4.10 2.09 4.34
C GLY A 309 4.99 3.32 4.28
N GLY A 310 4.83 4.16 3.24
CA GLY A 310 5.59 5.41 3.09
C GLY A 310 5.25 6.48 4.12
N ALA A 311 4.07 6.40 4.77
CA ALA A 311 3.70 7.25 5.90
C ALA A 311 4.64 7.12 7.11
N LEU A 312 5.37 6.00 7.19
CA LEU A 312 6.33 5.73 8.27
C LEU A 312 7.70 6.37 8.05
N LEU A 313 7.92 7.03 6.90
CA LEU A 313 9.17 7.76 6.67
C LEU A 313 9.33 8.89 7.69
N GLY A 314 10.46 8.89 8.42
CA GLY A 314 10.69 9.78 9.56
C GLY A 314 10.44 11.27 9.25
N GLY A 315 9.45 11.87 9.91
CA GLY A 315 9.11 13.29 9.83
C GLY A 315 8.36 13.72 8.57
N PHE A 316 7.85 12.78 7.79
CA PHE A 316 7.08 13.12 6.59
C PHE A 316 5.75 13.82 6.94
N ASP A 317 5.10 13.42 8.01
CA ASP A 317 3.94 14.09 8.59
C ASP A 317 4.20 15.57 8.89
N SER A 318 5.31 15.84 9.56
CA SER A 318 5.71 17.20 9.91
C SER A 318 6.05 18.06 8.69
N LEU A 319 6.77 17.47 7.72
CA LEU A 319 7.07 18.16 6.46
C LEU A 319 5.78 18.48 5.70
N LEU A 320 4.88 17.51 5.58
CA LEU A 320 3.63 17.70 4.83
C LEU A 320 2.74 18.73 5.53
N ALA A 321 2.64 18.70 6.87
CA ALA A 321 1.91 19.69 7.66
C ALA A 321 2.46 21.11 7.44
N ASP A 322 3.80 21.27 7.44
CA ASP A 322 4.41 22.58 7.15
C ASP A 322 4.10 23.05 5.72
N GLN A 323 4.13 22.14 4.77
CA GLN A 323 3.91 22.47 3.36
C GLN A 323 2.45 22.75 2.99
N LEU A 324 1.49 22.04 3.60
CA LEU A 324 0.06 22.20 3.35
C LEU A 324 -0.59 23.24 4.27
N LYS A 325 0.05 23.59 5.39
CA LYS A 325 -0.47 24.47 6.44
C LYS A 325 -1.75 23.93 7.10
N VAL A 326 -1.89 22.62 7.16
CA VAL A 326 -2.98 21.91 7.85
C VAL A 326 -2.38 20.80 8.74
N PRO A 327 -3.08 20.37 9.79
CA PRO A 327 -2.63 19.22 10.59
C PRO A 327 -2.46 17.97 9.72
N VAL A 328 -1.44 17.16 10.00
CA VAL A 328 -1.22 15.88 9.34
C VAL A 328 -1.00 14.82 10.40
N LEU A 329 -1.73 13.71 10.31
CA LEU A 329 -1.70 12.63 11.27
C LEU A 329 -1.42 11.31 10.56
N ILE A 330 -0.54 10.49 11.13
CA ILE A 330 -0.31 9.13 10.65
C ILE A 330 -1.40 8.22 11.23
N ALA A 331 -2.03 7.39 10.41
CA ALA A 331 -3.00 6.39 10.87
C ALA A 331 -2.35 5.41 11.88
N GLU A 332 -3.14 4.85 12.80
CA GLU A 332 -2.64 3.94 13.84
C GLU A 332 -1.85 2.74 13.27
N ASN A 333 -2.36 2.14 12.19
CA ASN A 333 -1.70 1.04 11.47
C ASN A 333 -1.67 1.37 9.98
N PRO A 334 -0.81 2.28 9.52
CA PRO A 334 -0.91 2.86 8.19
C PRO A 334 -0.78 1.82 7.07
N MET A 335 0.04 0.80 7.25
CA MET A 335 0.23 -0.29 6.27
C MET A 335 -1.01 -1.17 6.05
N HIS A 336 -1.94 -1.18 7.01
CA HIS A 336 -3.13 -2.05 6.94
C HIS A 336 -4.44 -1.28 6.73
N CYS A 337 -4.38 0.04 6.50
CA CYS A 337 -5.59 0.85 6.32
C CYS A 337 -6.40 0.37 5.10
N VAL A 338 -5.78 0.18 3.95
CA VAL A 338 -6.45 -0.29 2.74
C VAL A 338 -7.13 -1.64 2.97
N VAL A 339 -6.41 -2.63 3.46
CA VAL A 339 -6.96 -3.98 3.68
C VAL A 339 -8.05 -4.02 4.76
N LYS A 340 -7.95 -3.20 5.81
CA LYS A 340 -9.00 -3.06 6.82
C LYS A 340 -10.27 -2.41 6.23
N GLY A 341 -10.09 -1.33 5.48
CA GLY A 341 -11.19 -0.65 4.79
C GLY A 341 -11.86 -1.56 3.77
N THR A 342 -11.08 -2.33 3.03
CA THR A 342 -11.59 -3.36 2.13
C THR A 342 -12.49 -4.38 2.86
N GLY A 343 -12.08 -4.80 4.07
CA GLY A 343 -12.89 -5.66 4.92
C GLY A 343 -14.22 -5.02 5.35
N ILE A 344 -14.20 -3.74 5.74
CA ILE A 344 -15.41 -2.98 6.12
C ILE A 344 -16.35 -2.80 4.93
N LEU A 345 -15.82 -2.49 3.75
CA LEU A 345 -16.57 -2.38 2.50
C LEU A 345 -17.19 -3.73 2.11
N LEU A 346 -16.44 -4.81 2.26
CA LEU A 346 -16.88 -6.17 1.99
C LEU A 346 -18.10 -6.56 2.85
N ASP A 347 -18.10 -6.19 4.12
CA ASP A 347 -19.23 -6.42 5.04
C ASP A 347 -20.49 -5.65 4.61
N ASN A 348 -20.35 -4.59 3.84
CA ASN A 348 -21.44 -3.74 3.34
C ASN A 348 -21.73 -3.91 1.84
N LEU A 349 -21.12 -4.89 1.16
CA LEU A 349 -21.26 -5.10 -0.29
C LEU A 349 -22.73 -5.18 -0.76
N ASP A 350 -23.59 -5.85 0.02
CA ASP A 350 -24.99 -5.99 -0.33
C ASP A 350 -25.79 -4.68 -0.22
N LYS A 351 -25.25 -3.67 0.49
CA LYS A 351 -25.80 -2.32 0.59
C LYS A 351 -25.27 -1.40 -0.51
N LEU A 352 -24.06 -1.65 -1.03
CA LEU A 352 -23.44 -0.88 -2.12
C LEU A 352 -24.03 -1.20 -3.50
N LYS A 353 -24.80 -2.29 -3.62
CA LYS A 353 -25.52 -2.69 -4.85
C LYS A 353 -26.81 -1.92 -5.11
N ARG A 354 -27.18 -0.97 -4.26
CA ARG A 354 -28.37 -0.11 -4.40
C ARG A 354 -27.99 1.30 -4.79
#